data_45a8a30c386ffe3b96c494483b2bbcda
#
_entry.id   45a8a30c386ffe3b96c494483b2bbcda
#
_cell.length_a   1.000
_cell.length_b   1.000
_cell.length_c   1.000
_cell.angle_alpha   90.00
_cell.angle_beta   90.00
_cell.angle_gamma   90.00
#
_symmetry.space_group_name_H-M   'P 1'
#
loop_
_entity.id
_entity.type
_entity.pdbx_description
1 polymer ?
#
loop_
_entity_poly.entity_id
_entity_poly.type
_entity_poly.pdbx_seq_one_letter_code
_entity_poly.pdbx_strand_id
1 'polypeptide(L)'
;VVTPRSEIIAMRNPETTRLGALKIVSGNVPCTVGVCSMDGGKISESSRLIFAFVTREGNTDMKLSTDDIVSVGGGKPPIVMQRGKIEAELRLAYGGKYEVRPVALNGERRGKIPFEFVDGVMKLKIDNSKLENGATSMFEIVKID
;
A
#
# COMPACT_ATOMS: atom_id res chain seq x y z
N VAL A 1 12.83 1.99 -6.56
CA VAL A 1 13.00 0.81 -7.45
C VAL A 1 11.88 0.84 -8.48
N VAL A 2 12.24 0.67 -9.76
CA VAL A 2 11.25 0.57 -10.85
C VAL A 2 11.68 -0.58 -11.75
N THR A 3 10.85 -1.58 -11.84
CA THR A 3 10.99 -2.71 -12.77
C THR A 3 9.65 -2.99 -13.45
N PRO A 4 9.59 -3.76 -14.52
CA PRO A 4 8.29 -4.12 -15.13
C PRO A 4 7.34 -4.85 -14.19
N ARG A 5 7.87 -5.52 -13.14
CA ARG A 5 7.11 -6.40 -12.23
C ARG A 5 6.95 -5.84 -10.82
N SER A 6 7.73 -4.84 -10.45
CA SER A 6 7.64 -4.21 -9.14
C SER A 6 8.09 -2.74 -9.18
N GLU A 7 7.35 -1.89 -8.50
CA GLU A 7 7.65 -0.48 -8.31
C GLU A 7 7.51 -0.14 -6.85
N ILE A 8 8.54 0.48 -6.25
CA ILE A 8 8.58 0.81 -4.82
C ILE A 8 9.27 2.16 -4.64
N ILE A 9 8.68 3.00 -3.80
CA ILE A 9 9.23 4.29 -3.39
C ILE A 9 9.05 4.51 -1.89
N ALA A 10 10.10 4.98 -1.22
CA ALA A 10 10.02 5.48 0.16
C ALA A 10 10.00 7.02 0.12
N MET A 11 9.07 7.62 0.85
CA MET A 11 8.79 9.04 0.83
C MET A 11 8.70 9.59 2.26
N ARG A 12 9.49 10.61 2.56
CA ARG A 12 9.36 11.33 3.84
C ARG A 12 8.16 12.28 3.80
N ASN A 13 8.00 12.98 2.70
CA ASN A 13 6.86 13.85 2.42
C ASN A 13 6.22 13.34 1.13
N PRO A 14 5.10 12.59 1.21
CA PRO A 14 4.46 12.05 0.02
C PRO A 14 3.88 13.17 -0.87
N GLU A 15 4.54 13.40 -1.99
CA GLU A 15 4.14 14.34 -3.03
C GLU A 15 3.84 13.60 -4.33
N THR A 16 3.23 14.30 -5.27
CA THR A 16 2.94 13.72 -6.58
C THR A 16 4.21 13.18 -7.23
N THR A 17 4.31 11.88 -7.35
CA THR A 17 5.47 11.18 -7.94
C THR A 17 4.99 10.06 -8.85
N ARG A 18 5.49 10.04 -10.07
CA ARG A 18 5.22 8.96 -11.04
C ARG A 18 6.44 8.03 -11.13
N LEU A 19 6.18 6.74 -11.05
CA LEU A 19 7.13 5.68 -11.41
C LEU A 19 6.83 5.19 -12.84
N GLY A 20 6.58 3.93 -13.06
CA GLY A 20 6.12 3.40 -14.35
C GLY A 20 4.58 3.32 -14.42
N ALA A 21 4.02 2.23 -13.90
CA ALA A 21 2.58 2.02 -13.79
C ALA A 21 1.97 2.72 -12.56
N LEU A 22 2.74 2.87 -11.48
CA LEU A 22 2.33 3.49 -10.23
C LEU A 22 2.58 5.00 -10.25
N LYS A 23 1.57 5.78 -9.84
CA LYS A 23 1.71 7.20 -9.52
C LYS A 23 1.16 7.45 -8.12
N ILE A 24 1.96 8.04 -7.27
CA ILE A 24 1.50 8.60 -6.00
C ILE A 24 0.89 9.97 -6.31
N VAL A 25 -0.29 10.24 -5.82
CA VAL A 25 -0.98 11.54 -5.97
C VAL A 25 -0.72 12.40 -4.74
N SER A 26 -0.97 11.84 -3.55
CA SER A 26 -0.76 12.53 -2.28
C SER A 26 -0.67 11.53 -1.14
N GLY A 27 -0.11 11.96 -0.02
CA GLY A 27 -0.14 11.26 1.25
C GLY A 27 0.08 12.22 2.41
N ASN A 28 -0.21 11.81 3.63
CA ASN A 28 -0.17 12.70 4.79
C ASN A 28 0.85 12.31 5.86
N VAL A 29 1.59 11.22 5.66
CA VAL A 29 2.63 10.75 6.58
C VAL A 29 3.81 10.16 5.80
N PRO A 30 5.02 10.11 6.36
CA PRO A 30 6.12 9.34 5.80
C PRO A 30 5.70 7.90 5.56
N CYS A 31 5.98 7.37 4.37
CA CYS A 31 5.57 6.01 4.02
C CYS A 31 6.46 5.39 2.94
N THR A 32 6.36 4.08 2.82
CA THR A 32 6.81 3.34 1.66
C THR A 32 5.59 2.83 0.91
N VAL A 33 5.53 3.11 -0.38
CA VAL A 33 4.46 2.65 -1.26
C VAL A 33 5.05 1.77 -2.33
N GLY A 34 4.40 0.66 -2.60
CA GLY A 34 4.87 -0.25 -3.64
C GLY A 34 3.74 -1.05 -4.29
N VAL A 35 4.03 -1.57 -5.46
CA VAL A 35 3.17 -2.53 -6.16
C VAL A 35 4.03 -3.62 -6.77
N CYS A 36 3.58 -4.86 -6.66
CA CYS A 36 4.28 -6.03 -7.19
C CYS A 36 3.29 -6.97 -7.87
N SER A 37 3.68 -7.48 -9.04
CA SER A 37 2.95 -8.53 -9.76
C SER A 37 3.17 -9.88 -9.07
N MET A 38 2.08 -10.61 -8.82
CA MET A 38 2.08 -11.92 -8.15
C MET A 38 1.94 -13.10 -9.13
N ASP A 39 1.62 -12.84 -10.39
CA ASP A 39 1.46 -13.85 -11.44
C ASP A 39 2.63 -13.90 -12.43
N GLY A 40 3.68 -13.14 -12.17
CA GLY A 40 4.89 -13.12 -12.99
C GLY A 40 4.82 -12.20 -14.22
N GLY A 41 3.67 -11.64 -14.53
CA GLY A 41 3.49 -10.65 -15.60
C GLY A 41 4.02 -9.25 -15.24
N LYS A 42 3.97 -8.32 -16.18
CA LYS A 42 4.22 -6.90 -15.89
C LYS A 42 3.09 -6.37 -15.02
N ILE A 43 3.36 -5.35 -14.21
CA ILE A 43 2.34 -4.72 -13.35
C ILE A 43 1.10 -4.34 -14.15
N SER A 44 1.28 -3.71 -15.32
CA SER A 44 0.17 -3.26 -16.16
C SER A 44 -0.68 -4.39 -16.75
N GLU A 45 -0.15 -5.60 -16.82
CA GLU A 45 -0.77 -6.77 -17.46
C GLU A 45 -1.17 -7.85 -16.45
N SER A 46 -0.81 -7.67 -15.19
CA SER A 46 -1.03 -8.65 -14.14
C SER A 46 -2.51 -8.75 -13.75
N SER A 47 -2.96 -9.97 -13.57
CA SER A 47 -4.29 -10.28 -13.01
C SER A 47 -4.31 -10.27 -11.49
N ARG A 48 -3.13 -10.27 -10.85
CA ARG A 48 -3.00 -10.30 -9.39
C ARG A 48 -1.79 -9.49 -8.94
N LEU A 49 -2.04 -8.46 -8.16
CA LEU A 49 -1.04 -7.55 -7.64
C LEU A 49 -1.12 -7.47 -6.12
N ILE A 50 0.00 -7.22 -5.48
CA ILE A 50 0.03 -6.71 -4.10
C ILE A 50 0.42 -5.24 -4.15
N PHE A 51 -0.42 -4.39 -3.58
CA PHE A 51 -0.14 -2.99 -3.30
C PHE A 51 0.21 -2.86 -1.82
N ALA A 52 1.31 -2.22 -1.53
CA ALA A 52 1.79 -1.98 -0.18
C ALA A 52 1.71 -0.49 0.16
N PHE A 53 1.14 -0.16 1.32
CA PHE A 53 1.19 1.16 1.93
C PHE A 53 1.69 1.01 3.35
N VAL A 54 2.98 1.15 3.54
CA VAL A 54 3.68 0.94 4.80
C VAL A 54 3.98 2.28 5.43
N THR A 55 3.37 2.52 6.59
CA THR A 55 3.68 3.65 7.47
C THR A 55 4.63 3.20 8.57
N ARG A 56 4.92 4.06 9.56
CA ARG A 56 5.69 3.64 10.72
C ARG A 56 4.92 2.57 11.52
N GLU A 57 5.61 1.49 11.88
CA GLU A 57 5.10 0.42 12.73
C GLU A 57 6.04 0.23 13.92
N GLY A 58 5.50 -0.18 15.05
CA GLY A 58 6.30 -0.46 16.24
C GLY A 58 5.46 -1.04 17.38
N ASN A 59 6.13 -1.47 18.44
CA ASN A 59 5.45 -1.90 19.65
C ASN A 59 4.81 -0.71 20.39
N THR A 60 3.75 -0.98 21.12
CA THR A 60 3.15 0.00 22.04
C THR A 60 4.22 0.46 23.05
N ASP A 61 4.27 1.75 23.33
CA ASP A 61 5.26 2.38 24.24
C ASP A 61 6.72 2.19 23.80
N MET A 62 6.99 1.84 22.54
CA MET A 62 8.35 1.81 22.02
C MET A 62 8.96 3.22 22.04
N LYS A 63 10.16 3.35 22.55
CA LYS A 63 10.90 4.61 22.58
C LYS A 63 11.97 4.60 21.49
N LEU A 64 12.00 5.68 20.71
CA LEU A 64 13.00 5.91 19.69
C LEU A 64 13.95 7.03 20.11
N SER A 65 15.14 7.07 19.55
CA SER A 65 16.04 8.20 19.65
C SER A 65 15.41 9.46 19.06
N THR A 66 15.99 10.63 19.36
CA THR A 66 15.49 11.94 18.87
C THR A 66 15.41 12.05 17.36
N ASP A 67 16.24 11.30 16.64
CA ASP A 67 16.26 11.20 15.17
C ASP A 67 15.41 10.03 14.63
N ASP A 68 14.70 9.32 15.51
CA ASP A 68 13.82 8.18 15.18
C ASP A 68 14.53 7.00 14.48
N ILE A 69 15.86 6.88 14.62
CA ILE A 69 16.66 5.85 13.95
C ILE A 69 16.89 4.64 14.83
N VAL A 70 17.10 4.85 16.12
CA VAL A 70 17.46 3.78 17.06
C VAL A 70 16.38 3.57 18.10
N SER A 71 15.99 2.33 18.32
CA SER A 71 15.13 1.97 19.43
C SER A 71 15.92 1.99 20.75
N VAL A 72 15.54 2.85 21.67
CA VAL A 72 16.11 2.96 23.01
C VAL A 72 15.23 2.27 24.08
N GLY A 73 14.08 1.75 23.66
CA GLY A 73 13.18 0.95 24.50
C GLY A 73 12.22 0.15 23.63
N GLY A 74 12.19 -1.17 23.79
CA GLY A 74 11.51 -2.11 22.89
C GLY A 74 9.98 -2.06 22.91
N GLY A 75 9.37 -1.39 23.90
CA GLY A 75 7.91 -1.36 24.08
C GLY A 75 7.33 -2.74 24.43
N LYS A 76 6.04 -2.90 24.23
CA LYS A 76 5.26 -4.12 24.52
C LYS A 76 4.19 -4.36 23.45
N PRO A 77 3.69 -5.59 23.28
CA PRO A 77 2.51 -5.84 22.43
C PRO A 77 1.29 -5.00 22.88
N PRO A 78 0.35 -4.70 21.97
CA PRO A 78 0.35 -5.07 20.55
C PRO A 78 1.26 -4.18 19.70
N ILE A 79 1.60 -4.67 18.50
CA ILE A 79 2.20 -3.84 17.45
C ILE A 79 1.16 -2.82 16.99
N VAL A 80 1.57 -1.57 16.90
CA VAL A 80 0.75 -0.45 16.43
C VAL A 80 1.30 0.12 15.14
N MET A 81 0.42 0.65 14.31
CA MET A 81 0.75 1.27 13.03
C MET A 81 0.38 2.75 13.06
N GLN A 82 1.23 3.60 12.50
CA GLN A 82 0.91 5.01 12.33
C GLN A 82 -0.28 5.16 11.38
N ARG A 83 -1.27 5.93 11.81
CA ARG A 83 -2.42 6.29 10.96
C ARG A 83 -1.95 7.13 9.79
N GLY A 84 -2.36 6.76 8.59
CA GLY A 84 -1.99 7.45 7.37
C GLY A 84 -3.02 7.29 6.27
N LYS A 85 -2.92 8.21 5.30
CA LYS A 85 -3.73 8.21 4.10
C LYS A 85 -2.83 8.30 2.88
N ILE A 86 -3.21 7.60 1.83
CA ILE A 86 -2.54 7.64 0.54
C ILE A 86 -3.56 7.70 -0.59
N GLU A 87 -3.31 8.54 -1.58
CA GLU A 87 -3.98 8.50 -2.87
C GLU A 87 -2.97 8.07 -3.93
N ALA A 88 -3.32 7.05 -4.68
CA ALA A 88 -2.46 6.49 -5.71
C ALA A 88 -3.27 6.15 -6.97
N GLU A 89 -2.60 6.22 -8.11
CA GLU A 89 -3.12 5.78 -9.40
C GLU A 89 -2.26 4.62 -9.90
N LEU A 90 -2.92 3.58 -10.39
CA LEU A 90 -2.26 2.41 -10.98
C LEU A 90 -2.76 2.21 -12.41
N ARG A 91 -1.85 2.28 -13.39
CA ARG A 91 -2.16 2.05 -14.79
C ARG A 91 -2.16 0.56 -15.10
N LEU A 92 -3.30 0.07 -15.58
CA LEU A 92 -3.50 -1.32 -16.00
C LEU A 92 -3.88 -1.36 -17.48
N ALA A 93 -3.29 -2.31 -18.22
CA ALA A 93 -3.46 -2.41 -19.66
C ALA A 93 -4.85 -2.94 -20.07
N TYR A 94 -5.45 -3.73 -19.19
CA TYR A 94 -6.72 -4.39 -19.50
C TYR A 94 -7.85 -3.77 -18.69
N GLY A 95 -8.92 -3.40 -19.40
CA GLY A 95 -10.22 -3.21 -18.77
C GLY A 95 -10.67 -4.54 -18.14
N GLY A 96 -11.47 -4.46 -17.07
CA GLY A 96 -12.01 -5.64 -16.41
C GLY A 96 -12.59 -5.27 -15.06
N LYS A 97 -13.19 -6.24 -14.43
CA LYS A 97 -13.63 -6.10 -13.06
C LYS A 97 -12.46 -6.43 -12.14
N TYR A 98 -12.23 -5.59 -11.16
CA TYR A 98 -11.21 -5.78 -10.14
C TYR A 98 -11.84 -5.76 -8.75
N GLU A 99 -11.16 -6.39 -7.81
CA GLU A 99 -11.40 -6.20 -6.38
C GLU A 99 -10.10 -5.77 -5.70
N VAL A 100 -10.22 -4.88 -4.73
CA VAL A 100 -9.13 -4.47 -3.86
C VAL A 100 -9.47 -4.88 -2.44
N ARG A 101 -8.62 -5.70 -1.84
CA ARG A 101 -8.86 -6.29 -0.52
C ARG A 101 -7.68 -6.06 0.41
N PRO A 102 -7.89 -5.53 1.62
CA PRO A 102 -6.88 -5.57 2.66
C PRO A 102 -6.51 -7.02 2.98
N VAL A 103 -5.23 -7.28 3.17
CA VAL A 103 -4.71 -8.62 3.49
C VAL A 103 -3.98 -8.56 4.82
N ALA A 104 -4.35 -9.42 5.76
CA ALA A 104 -3.68 -9.56 7.02
C ALA A 104 -2.31 -10.25 6.87
N LEU A 105 -1.44 -10.15 7.88
CA LEU A 105 -0.12 -10.78 7.86
C LEU A 105 -0.16 -12.32 7.72
N ASN A 106 -1.25 -12.94 8.10
CA ASN A 106 -1.50 -14.38 7.90
C ASN A 106 -2.05 -14.72 6.50
N GLY A 107 -2.19 -13.75 5.60
CA GLY A 107 -2.72 -13.91 4.25
C GLY A 107 -4.25 -13.85 4.15
N GLU A 108 -4.96 -13.64 5.24
CA GLU A 108 -6.42 -13.52 5.24
C GLU A 108 -6.88 -12.25 4.55
N ARG A 109 -7.81 -12.37 3.61
CA ARG A 109 -8.45 -11.24 2.94
C ARG A 109 -9.55 -10.66 3.82
N ARG A 110 -9.53 -9.33 3.98
CA ARG A 110 -10.47 -8.62 4.86
C ARG A 110 -11.24 -7.58 4.09
N GLY A 111 -12.55 -7.71 4.02
CA GLY A 111 -13.42 -6.72 3.39
C GLY A 111 -13.05 -6.39 1.93
N LYS A 112 -13.48 -5.22 1.48
CA LYS A 112 -13.16 -4.65 0.16
C LYS A 112 -12.90 -3.16 0.30
N ILE A 113 -11.99 -2.63 -0.52
CA ILE A 113 -11.75 -1.19 -0.64
C ILE A 113 -12.41 -0.68 -1.91
N PRO A 114 -13.22 0.39 -1.83
CA PRO A 114 -13.76 1.03 -3.01
C PRO A 114 -12.62 1.73 -3.79
N PHE A 115 -12.75 1.72 -5.10
CA PHE A 115 -11.84 2.39 -6.01
C PHE A 115 -12.61 2.90 -7.24
N GLU A 116 -12.01 3.84 -7.96
CA GLU A 116 -12.48 4.26 -9.29
C GLU A 116 -11.58 3.61 -10.35
N PHE A 117 -12.19 3.21 -11.46
CA PHE A 117 -11.45 2.69 -12.61
C PHE A 117 -11.92 3.40 -13.88
N VAL A 118 -11.06 4.26 -14.43
CA VAL A 118 -11.38 5.10 -15.60
C VAL A 118 -10.19 5.08 -16.56
N ASP A 119 -10.42 4.79 -17.82
CA ASP A 119 -9.43 4.83 -18.91
C ASP A 119 -8.15 4.04 -18.61
N GLY A 120 -8.31 2.85 -18.05
CA GLY A 120 -7.18 1.98 -17.70
C GLY A 120 -6.40 2.42 -16.46
N VAL A 121 -6.93 3.38 -15.68
CA VAL A 121 -6.32 3.86 -14.45
C VAL A 121 -7.21 3.52 -13.26
N MET A 122 -6.68 2.72 -12.34
CA MET A 122 -7.28 2.46 -11.04
C MET A 122 -6.84 3.55 -10.06
N LYS A 123 -7.81 4.25 -9.46
CA LYS A 123 -7.56 5.28 -8.43
C LYS A 123 -7.87 4.71 -7.06
N LEU A 124 -6.87 4.63 -6.21
CA LEU A 124 -6.94 4.11 -4.86
C LEU A 124 -6.88 5.25 -3.85
N LYS A 125 -7.81 5.24 -2.88
CA LYS A 125 -7.80 6.11 -1.70
C LYS A 125 -7.83 5.24 -0.45
N ILE A 126 -6.70 5.13 0.21
CA ILE A 126 -6.55 4.26 1.38
C ILE A 126 -6.35 5.12 2.62
N ASP A 127 -7.17 4.88 3.63
CA ASP A 127 -7.01 5.37 5.00
C ASP A 127 -6.85 4.12 5.90
N ASN A 128 -5.64 3.85 6.35
CA ASN A 128 -5.36 2.63 7.11
C ASN A 128 -6.03 2.59 8.50
N SER A 129 -6.55 3.73 8.96
CA SER A 129 -7.30 3.83 10.23
C SER A 129 -8.78 3.47 10.11
N LYS A 130 -9.29 3.33 8.87
CA LYS A 130 -10.71 3.08 8.58
C LYS A 130 -10.96 1.71 7.96
N LEU A 131 -9.97 0.83 7.98
CA LEU A 131 -10.11 -0.51 7.42
C LEU A 131 -10.96 -1.38 8.35
N GLU A 132 -11.88 -2.13 7.74
CA GLU A 132 -12.61 -3.16 8.45
C GLU A 132 -11.65 -4.26 8.96
N ASN A 133 -11.91 -4.77 10.16
CA ASN A 133 -11.13 -5.85 10.77
C ASN A 133 -9.64 -5.53 11.03
N GLY A 134 -9.31 -4.25 11.25
CA GLY A 134 -8.00 -3.80 11.68
C GLY A 134 -7.07 -3.32 10.57
N ALA A 135 -6.06 -2.57 10.97
CA ALA A 135 -5.09 -1.98 10.07
C ALA A 135 -4.20 -3.04 9.40
N THR A 136 -3.80 -2.78 8.18
CA THR A 136 -2.80 -3.54 7.43
C THR A 136 -2.04 -2.64 6.48
N SER A 137 -0.83 -3.06 6.13
CA SER A 137 0.02 -2.41 5.12
C SER A 137 -0.16 -3.01 3.72
N MET A 138 -0.87 -4.15 3.60
CA MET A 138 -0.94 -4.93 2.36
C MET A 138 -2.35 -4.98 1.80
N PHE A 139 -2.44 -4.81 0.49
CA PHE A 139 -3.71 -4.82 -0.25
C PHE A 139 -3.55 -5.66 -1.52
N GLU A 140 -4.36 -6.67 -1.66
CA GLU A 140 -4.42 -7.46 -2.88
C GLU A 140 -5.35 -6.78 -3.87
N ILE A 141 -4.88 -6.65 -5.11
CA ILE A 141 -5.68 -6.24 -6.26
C ILE A 141 -5.80 -7.46 -7.16
N VAL A 142 -7.01 -7.93 -7.38
CA VAL A 142 -7.26 -9.11 -8.19
C VAL A 142 -8.29 -8.81 -9.26
N LYS A 143 -8.00 -9.24 -10.49
CA LYS A 143 -8.96 -9.23 -11.59
C LYS A 143 -9.98 -10.34 -11.35
N ILE A 144 -11.24 -9.97 -11.41
CA ILE A 144 -12.35 -10.90 -11.36
C ILE A 144 -13.05 -10.90 -12.73
N ASP A 145 -13.35 -12.09 -13.23
CA ASP A 145 -14.02 -12.25 -14.52
C ASP A 145 -15.49 -11.79 -14.49
#